data_13bde3eb6402403a6423e3f42a6b2526
#
_entry.id   13bde3eb6402403a6423e3f42a6b2526
#
_cell.length_a   1.000
_cell.length_b   1.000
_cell.length_c   1.000
_cell.angle_alpha   90.00
_cell.angle_beta   90.00
_cell.angle_gamma   90.00
#
_symmetry.space_group_name_H-M   'P 1'
#
loop_
_entity.id
_entity.type
_entity.pdbx_description
1 polymer ?
#
loop_
_entity_poly.entity_id
_entity_poly.type
_entity_poly.pdbx_seq_one_letter_code
_entity_poly.pdbx_strand_id
1 'polypeptide(L)'
;YPWVGWAMLGVLVAFLALAVAISIASGQPMWYWILMALLVIAAIDLMILTWTVKRASYSQIEGMPGAAKAVLDQLPRGWTLEENPVFINQKNRDVVWRMVGRPGVVLIVEAPHSRAGKLINEETRKVNRVVPNVAVHALEVGTEDGQVRLIELTKRLRKLPTKPKYLTSAEITRVSQRLSTIGSNGLPIPKGMDPRKARINRRALRGR
;
A
#
# COMPACT_ATOMS: atom_id res chain seq x y z
N TYR A 1 7.50 -20.57 7.76
CA TYR A 1 7.28 -21.19 6.43
C TYR A 1 8.31 -22.31 6.19
N PRO A 2 8.13 -23.50 6.79
CA PRO A 2 9.10 -24.61 6.67
C PRO A 2 9.27 -25.14 5.23
N TRP A 3 8.28 -24.91 4.38
CA TRP A 3 8.30 -25.33 2.97
C TRP A 3 9.32 -24.57 2.11
N VAL A 4 9.76 -23.36 2.53
CA VAL A 4 10.69 -22.53 1.75
C VAL A 4 12.04 -23.21 1.58
N GLY A 5 12.56 -23.82 2.65
CA GLY A 5 13.82 -24.59 2.60
C GLY A 5 13.73 -25.76 1.61
N TRP A 6 12.61 -26.49 1.60
CA TRP A 6 12.38 -27.57 0.65
C TRP A 6 12.24 -27.07 -0.80
N ALA A 7 11.59 -25.91 -0.99
CA ALA A 7 11.49 -25.31 -2.32
C ALA A 7 12.85 -24.90 -2.89
N MET A 8 13.70 -24.25 -2.07
CA MET A 8 15.07 -23.87 -2.46
C MET A 8 15.92 -25.10 -2.79
N LEU A 9 15.84 -26.15 -1.97
CA LEU A 9 16.54 -27.40 -2.23
C LEU A 9 16.04 -28.08 -3.52
N GLY A 10 14.75 -28.03 -3.79
CA GLY A 10 14.16 -28.52 -5.04
C GLY A 10 14.66 -27.78 -6.27
N VAL A 11 14.75 -26.45 -6.20
CA VAL A 11 15.31 -25.61 -7.27
C VAL A 11 16.77 -25.98 -7.51
N LEU A 12 17.58 -26.09 -6.47
CA LEU A 12 19.00 -26.46 -6.55
C LEU A 12 19.17 -27.80 -7.25
N VAL A 13 18.47 -28.85 -6.83
CA VAL A 13 18.58 -30.19 -7.41
C VAL A 13 18.14 -30.20 -8.87
N ALA A 14 17.02 -29.56 -9.19
CA ALA A 14 16.47 -29.52 -10.54
C ALA A 14 17.42 -28.81 -11.54
N PHE A 15 17.96 -27.65 -11.16
CA PHE A 15 18.87 -26.91 -12.04
C PHE A 15 20.25 -27.55 -12.18
N LEU A 16 20.77 -28.19 -11.14
CA LEU A 16 22.02 -28.96 -11.26
C LEU A 16 21.84 -30.18 -12.18
N ALA A 17 20.72 -30.91 -12.04
CA ALA A 17 20.44 -32.03 -12.93
C ALA A 17 20.29 -31.58 -14.39
N LEU A 18 19.60 -30.42 -14.60
CA LEU A 18 19.47 -29.82 -15.93
C LEU A 18 20.84 -29.40 -16.52
N ALA A 19 21.69 -28.78 -15.71
CA ALA A 19 23.05 -28.38 -16.15
C ALA A 19 23.90 -29.57 -16.60
N VAL A 20 23.83 -30.69 -15.87
CA VAL A 20 24.51 -31.94 -16.24
C VAL A 20 23.95 -32.49 -17.56
N ALA A 21 22.62 -32.56 -17.70
CA ALA A 21 21.98 -33.05 -18.91
C ALA A 21 22.38 -32.20 -20.15
N ILE A 22 22.37 -30.88 -20.03
CA ILE A 22 22.74 -29.97 -21.12
C ILE A 22 24.23 -30.11 -21.44
N SER A 23 25.11 -30.25 -20.44
CA SER A 23 26.55 -30.46 -20.65
C SER A 23 26.83 -31.71 -21.50
N ILE A 24 26.14 -32.82 -21.20
CA ILE A 24 26.26 -34.07 -21.95
C ILE A 24 25.75 -33.89 -23.40
N ALA A 25 24.62 -33.20 -23.57
CA ALA A 25 24.03 -33.00 -24.89
C ALA A 25 24.82 -32.02 -25.78
N SER A 26 25.42 -30.99 -25.19
CA SER A 26 26.12 -29.91 -25.92
C SER A 26 27.60 -30.17 -26.16
N GLY A 27 28.19 -31.17 -25.49
CA GLY A 27 29.64 -31.45 -25.54
C GLY A 27 30.53 -30.34 -24.96
N GLN A 28 29.90 -29.35 -24.29
CA GLN A 28 30.60 -28.24 -23.65
C GLN A 28 31.13 -28.65 -22.26
N PRO A 29 32.19 -27.99 -21.74
CA PRO A 29 32.77 -28.34 -20.45
C PRO A 29 31.77 -28.18 -19.33
N MET A 30 31.63 -29.18 -18.47
CA MET A 30 30.67 -29.30 -17.41
C MET A 30 30.71 -28.13 -16.40
N TRP A 31 31.92 -27.59 -16.11
CA TRP A 31 32.10 -26.48 -15.18
C TRP A 31 31.36 -25.21 -15.62
N TYR A 32 31.26 -24.96 -16.92
CA TYR A 32 30.58 -23.81 -17.49
C TYR A 32 29.06 -23.88 -17.18
N TRP A 33 28.42 -25.01 -17.41
CA TRP A 33 27.01 -25.23 -17.16
C TRP A 33 26.67 -25.22 -15.67
N ILE A 34 27.55 -25.75 -14.82
CA ILE A 34 27.41 -25.70 -13.35
C ILE A 34 27.47 -24.25 -12.87
N LEU A 35 28.42 -23.43 -13.35
CA LEU A 35 28.53 -22.03 -12.99
C LEU A 35 27.26 -21.24 -13.37
N MET A 36 26.78 -21.45 -14.61
CA MET A 36 25.53 -20.83 -15.08
C MET A 36 24.32 -21.26 -14.26
N ALA A 37 24.21 -22.53 -13.94
CA ALA A 37 23.13 -23.02 -13.09
C ALA A 37 23.16 -22.39 -11.70
N LEU A 38 24.36 -22.25 -11.12
CA LEU A 38 24.51 -21.66 -9.77
C LEU A 38 24.08 -20.18 -9.74
N LEU A 39 24.36 -19.42 -10.79
CA LEU A 39 23.89 -18.04 -10.91
C LEU A 39 22.35 -17.97 -11.03
N VAL A 40 21.75 -18.84 -11.81
CA VAL A 40 20.28 -18.90 -11.98
C VAL A 40 19.61 -19.34 -10.68
N ILE A 41 20.15 -20.35 -10.00
CA ILE A 41 19.66 -20.82 -8.68
C ILE A 41 19.67 -19.67 -7.68
N ALA A 42 20.80 -18.96 -7.56
CA ALA A 42 20.91 -17.83 -6.63
C ALA A 42 19.88 -16.73 -6.92
N ALA A 43 19.62 -16.43 -8.19
CA ALA A 43 18.61 -15.44 -8.58
C ALA A 43 17.19 -15.89 -8.21
N ILE A 44 16.85 -17.16 -8.43
CA ILE A 44 15.53 -17.74 -8.09
C ILE A 44 15.36 -17.80 -6.58
N ASP A 45 16.36 -18.22 -5.84
CA ASP A 45 16.32 -18.32 -4.38
C ASP A 45 16.14 -16.94 -3.73
N LEU A 46 16.83 -15.92 -4.23
CA LEU A 46 16.63 -14.53 -3.79
C LEU A 46 15.19 -14.04 -4.07
N MET A 47 14.61 -14.44 -5.20
CA MET A 47 13.24 -14.08 -5.55
C MET A 47 12.24 -14.75 -4.60
N ILE A 48 12.40 -16.05 -4.30
CA ILE A 48 11.58 -16.81 -3.36
C ILE A 48 11.68 -16.19 -1.96
N LEU A 49 12.90 -15.91 -1.50
CA LEU A 49 13.13 -15.32 -0.19
C LEU A 49 12.49 -13.94 -0.07
N THR A 50 12.69 -13.07 -1.06
CA THR A 50 12.10 -11.72 -1.09
C THR A 50 10.57 -11.78 -1.04
N TRP A 51 9.95 -12.68 -1.80
CA TRP A 51 8.51 -12.85 -1.80
C TRP A 51 7.99 -13.35 -0.44
N THR A 52 8.69 -14.32 0.16
CA THR A 52 8.31 -14.90 1.45
C THR A 52 8.43 -13.89 2.60
N VAL A 53 9.56 -13.15 2.65
CA VAL A 53 9.78 -12.09 3.65
C VAL A 53 8.71 -11.01 3.52
N LYS A 54 8.42 -10.58 2.30
CA LYS A 54 7.39 -9.56 2.05
C LYS A 54 6.01 -10.01 2.54
N ARG A 55 5.65 -11.28 2.27
CA ARG A 55 4.39 -11.86 2.74
C ARG A 55 4.33 -11.96 4.27
N ALA A 56 5.43 -12.38 4.91
CA ALA A 56 5.53 -12.47 6.36
C ALA A 56 5.41 -11.09 7.02
N SER A 57 6.12 -10.09 6.49
CA SER A 57 6.07 -8.72 7.02
C SER A 57 4.66 -8.12 6.96
N TYR A 58 3.97 -8.28 5.82
CA TYR A 58 2.60 -7.77 5.73
C TYR A 58 1.62 -8.49 6.65
N SER A 59 1.77 -9.81 6.86
CA SER A 59 0.89 -10.55 7.77
C SER A 59 1.07 -10.15 9.24
N GLN A 60 2.23 -9.61 9.64
CA GLN A 60 2.48 -9.14 11.00
C GLN A 60 1.80 -7.80 11.30
N ILE A 61 1.67 -6.93 10.30
CA ILE A 61 1.04 -5.61 10.46
C ILE A 61 -0.43 -5.61 10.06
N GLU A 62 -0.92 -6.67 9.42
CA GLU A 62 -2.30 -6.80 8.99
C GLU A 62 -3.25 -6.71 10.21
N GLY A 63 -4.24 -5.82 10.15
CA GLY A 63 -5.14 -5.52 11.27
C GLY A 63 -4.65 -4.42 12.23
N MET A 64 -3.43 -3.91 12.06
CA MET A 64 -3.01 -2.71 12.78
C MET A 64 -3.55 -1.46 12.07
N PRO A 65 -4.06 -0.45 12.82
CA PRO A 65 -4.54 0.79 12.21
C PRO A 65 -3.40 1.52 11.52
N GLY A 66 -3.62 1.93 10.27
CA GLY A 66 -2.60 2.59 9.45
C GLY A 66 -1.66 1.64 8.68
N ALA A 67 -1.87 0.33 8.78
CA ALA A 67 -1.05 -0.66 8.09
C ALA A 67 -1.05 -0.51 6.56
N ALA A 68 -2.15 -0.04 5.99
CA ALA A 68 -2.22 0.22 4.55
C ALA A 68 -1.16 1.22 4.09
N LYS A 69 -0.77 2.20 4.91
CA LYS A 69 0.26 3.18 4.55
C LYS A 69 1.57 2.52 4.15
N ALA A 70 2.00 1.47 4.86
CA ALA A 70 3.23 0.75 4.54
C ALA A 70 3.25 0.16 3.11
N VAL A 71 2.07 -0.20 2.59
CA VAL A 71 1.89 -0.67 1.21
C VAL A 71 1.79 0.51 0.24
N LEU A 72 1.06 1.56 0.63
CA LEU A 72 0.80 2.73 -0.21
C LEU A 72 2.07 3.54 -0.48
N ASP A 73 2.96 3.66 0.49
CA ASP A 73 4.26 4.34 0.34
C ASP A 73 5.20 3.62 -0.65
N GLN A 74 4.98 2.32 -0.91
CA GLN A 74 5.75 1.51 -1.86
C GLN A 74 5.14 1.51 -3.27
N LEU A 75 4.08 2.28 -3.54
CA LEU A 75 3.46 2.32 -4.85
C LEU A 75 4.38 2.97 -5.89
N PRO A 76 4.34 2.48 -7.15
CA PRO A 76 5.13 3.06 -8.23
C PRO A 76 4.66 4.48 -8.55
N ARG A 77 5.51 5.23 -9.28
CA ARG A 77 5.21 6.59 -9.74
C ARG A 77 3.84 6.66 -10.45
N GLY A 78 3.13 7.75 -10.24
CA GLY A 78 1.80 7.98 -10.83
C GLY A 78 0.65 7.95 -9.81
N TRP A 79 0.97 7.74 -8.54
CA TRP A 79 0.06 7.88 -7.41
C TRP A 79 0.52 9.02 -6.50
N THR A 80 -0.41 9.84 -6.04
CA THR A 80 -0.16 10.86 -5.02
C THR A 80 -0.96 10.50 -3.79
N LEU A 81 -0.27 10.06 -2.73
CA LEU A 81 -0.84 9.75 -1.44
C LEU A 81 -0.80 11.00 -0.56
N GLU A 82 -1.84 11.27 0.21
CA GLU A 82 -1.81 12.29 1.26
C GLU A 82 -0.94 11.82 2.43
N GLU A 83 -0.13 12.71 2.98
CA GLU A 83 0.80 12.40 4.08
C GLU A 83 0.07 11.91 5.32
N ASN A 84 -1.08 12.54 5.60
CA ASN A 84 -1.92 12.20 6.74
C ASN A 84 -3.20 11.51 6.28
N PRO A 85 -3.75 10.59 7.08
CA PRO A 85 -5.05 10.01 6.80
C PRO A 85 -6.13 11.08 6.87
N VAL A 86 -7.12 11.00 5.99
CA VAL A 86 -8.23 11.97 5.93
C VAL A 86 -9.24 11.78 7.07
N PHE A 87 -9.23 10.59 7.66
CA PHE A 87 -10.04 10.26 8.84
C PHE A 87 -9.27 9.30 9.76
N ILE A 88 -9.30 9.58 11.06
CA ILE A 88 -8.81 8.69 12.11
C ILE A 88 -9.81 8.67 13.25
N ASN A 89 -10.20 7.48 13.67
CA ASN A 89 -10.94 7.26 14.90
C ASN A 89 -10.10 6.38 15.85
N GLN A 90 -9.43 7.00 16.81
CA GLN A 90 -8.56 6.30 17.74
C GLN A 90 -9.30 5.27 18.60
N LYS A 91 -10.56 5.52 18.97
CA LYS A 91 -11.37 4.62 19.80
C LYS A 91 -11.69 3.32 19.06
N ASN A 92 -12.06 3.42 17.80
CA ASN A 92 -12.47 2.29 16.98
C ASN A 92 -11.33 1.74 16.11
N ARG A 93 -10.18 2.43 16.08
CA ARG A 93 -9.02 2.13 15.22
C ARG A 93 -9.35 2.18 13.72
N ASP A 94 -10.36 2.98 13.33
CA ASP A 94 -10.73 3.14 11.94
C ASP A 94 -9.84 4.23 11.30
N VAL A 95 -9.30 3.94 10.13
CA VAL A 95 -8.43 4.86 9.39
C VAL A 95 -8.88 4.91 7.93
N VAL A 96 -8.93 6.11 7.36
CA VAL A 96 -9.20 6.31 5.94
C VAL A 96 -8.05 7.06 5.30
N TRP A 97 -7.48 6.45 4.27
CA TRP A 97 -6.45 7.05 3.43
C TRP A 97 -7.06 7.52 2.11
N ARG A 98 -6.57 8.62 1.61
CA ARG A 98 -6.96 9.15 0.30
C ARG A 98 -5.73 9.29 -0.58
N MET A 99 -5.87 8.83 -1.80
CA MET A 99 -4.83 8.95 -2.82
C MET A 99 -5.44 9.31 -4.17
N VAL A 100 -4.65 9.91 -5.02
CA VAL A 100 -5.04 10.30 -6.38
C VAL A 100 -4.13 9.61 -7.38
N GLY A 101 -4.73 9.02 -8.40
CA GLY A 101 -4.00 8.34 -9.46
C GLY A 101 -4.73 8.44 -10.80
N ARG A 102 -4.24 7.73 -11.80
CA ARG A 102 -4.88 7.68 -13.13
C ARG A 102 -6.36 7.28 -13.11
N PRO A 103 -6.83 6.34 -12.26
CA PRO A 103 -8.25 5.98 -12.19
C PRO A 103 -9.14 7.06 -11.58
N GLY A 104 -8.56 8.02 -10.86
CA GLY A 104 -9.28 9.03 -10.09
C GLY A 104 -8.81 9.09 -8.64
N VAL A 105 -9.74 9.44 -7.75
CA VAL A 105 -9.53 9.42 -6.30
C VAL A 105 -9.81 8.01 -5.77
N VAL A 106 -8.90 7.51 -4.95
CA VAL A 106 -9.06 6.19 -4.31
C VAL A 106 -9.06 6.38 -2.79
N LEU A 107 -10.12 5.91 -2.16
CA LEU A 107 -10.27 5.84 -0.71
C LEU A 107 -9.90 4.44 -0.25
N ILE A 108 -8.97 4.34 0.68
CA ILE A 108 -8.57 3.08 1.31
C ILE A 108 -9.04 3.13 2.76
N VAL A 109 -9.98 2.26 3.11
CA VAL A 109 -10.65 2.26 4.40
C VAL A 109 -10.21 1.04 5.21
N GLU A 110 -9.54 1.30 6.32
CA GLU A 110 -9.18 0.31 7.33
C GLU A 110 -10.22 0.39 8.45
N ALA A 111 -11.30 -0.35 8.31
CA ALA A 111 -12.38 -0.45 9.29
C ALA A 111 -13.14 -1.75 9.09
N PRO A 112 -13.82 -2.29 10.11
CA PRO A 112 -14.74 -3.40 9.94
C PRO A 112 -15.81 -3.09 8.90
N HIS A 113 -16.22 -4.12 8.14
CA HIS A 113 -17.20 -3.98 7.04
C HIS A 113 -18.47 -3.23 7.45
N SER A 114 -18.94 -3.45 8.67
CA SER A 114 -20.14 -2.78 9.23
C SER A 114 -20.03 -1.25 9.30
N ARG A 115 -18.82 -0.69 9.37
CA ARG A 115 -18.59 0.76 9.47
C ARG A 115 -17.96 1.35 8.20
N ALA A 116 -17.29 0.52 7.40
CA ALA A 116 -16.58 0.95 6.20
C ALA A 116 -17.50 1.70 5.23
N GLY A 117 -18.69 1.17 4.95
CA GLY A 117 -19.67 1.79 4.04
C GLY A 117 -20.05 3.22 4.43
N LYS A 118 -20.23 3.49 5.73
CA LYS A 118 -20.53 4.85 6.22
C LYS A 118 -19.36 5.80 5.97
N LEU A 119 -18.14 5.37 6.30
CA LEU A 119 -16.93 6.16 6.10
C LEU A 119 -16.68 6.45 4.62
N ILE A 120 -16.86 5.45 3.76
CA ILE A 120 -16.74 5.59 2.30
C ILE A 120 -17.73 6.65 1.80
N ASN A 121 -18.98 6.58 2.21
CA ASN A 121 -20.01 7.52 1.77
C ASN A 121 -19.73 8.94 2.24
N GLU A 122 -19.28 9.12 3.48
CA GLU A 122 -18.93 10.43 4.03
C GLU A 122 -17.75 11.06 3.28
N GLU A 123 -16.67 10.30 3.07
CA GLU A 123 -15.49 10.79 2.36
C GLU A 123 -15.76 11.01 0.85
N THR A 124 -16.53 10.12 0.23
CA THR A 124 -16.95 10.30 -1.18
C THR A 124 -17.76 11.60 -1.35
N ARG A 125 -18.67 11.93 -0.43
CA ARG A 125 -19.40 13.19 -0.48
C ARG A 125 -18.49 14.41 -0.35
N LYS A 126 -17.45 14.34 0.51
CA LYS A 126 -16.45 15.41 0.64
C LYS A 126 -15.66 15.58 -0.65
N VAL A 127 -15.18 14.49 -1.24
CA VAL A 127 -14.44 14.50 -2.51
C VAL A 127 -15.30 15.06 -3.65
N ASN A 128 -16.53 14.56 -3.82
CA ASN A 128 -17.43 14.99 -4.89
C ASN A 128 -17.83 16.47 -4.79
N ARG A 129 -17.83 17.06 -3.59
CA ARG A 129 -18.07 18.49 -3.39
C ARG A 129 -16.98 19.36 -3.98
N VAL A 130 -15.72 18.88 -3.97
CA VAL A 130 -14.55 19.63 -4.42
C VAL A 130 -14.16 19.28 -5.84
N VAL A 131 -14.31 18.02 -6.23
CA VAL A 131 -13.95 17.50 -7.56
C VAL A 131 -15.05 16.61 -8.13
N PRO A 132 -16.21 17.18 -8.50
CA PRO A 132 -17.39 16.41 -8.90
C PRO A 132 -17.21 15.57 -10.17
N ASN A 133 -16.24 15.92 -11.02
CA ASN A 133 -15.99 15.26 -12.29
C ASN A 133 -14.90 14.18 -12.25
N VAL A 134 -14.45 13.79 -11.05
CA VAL A 134 -13.42 12.77 -10.85
C VAL A 134 -14.06 11.53 -10.28
N ALA A 135 -13.75 10.37 -10.87
CA ALA A 135 -14.23 9.09 -10.35
C ALA A 135 -13.65 8.84 -8.95
N VAL A 136 -14.49 8.34 -8.05
CA VAL A 136 -14.08 7.95 -6.70
C VAL A 136 -14.22 6.44 -6.58
N HIS A 137 -13.13 5.77 -6.24
CA HIS A 137 -13.09 4.34 -5.98
C HIS A 137 -12.83 4.13 -4.49
N ALA A 138 -13.41 3.08 -3.90
CA ALA A 138 -13.16 2.70 -2.52
C ALA A 138 -12.68 1.27 -2.43
N LEU A 139 -11.71 1.02 -1.56
CA LEU A 139 -11.20 -0.30 -1.23
C LEU A 139 -11.23 -0.45 0.29
N GLU A 140 -11.93 -1.48 0.75
CA GLU A 140 -11.94 -1.88 2.15
C GLU A 140 -10.76 -2.81 2.40
N VAL A 141 -9.90 -2.46 3.35
CA VAL A 141 -8.69 -3.21 3.70
C VAL A 141 -8.85 -3.82 5.08
N GLY A 142 -8.61 -5.11 5.18
CA GLY A 142 -8.72 -5.85 6.43
C GLY A 142 -8.64 -7.35 6.23
N THR A 143 -9.05 -8.08 7.27
CA THR A 143 -9.03 -9.54 7.33
C THR A 143 -10.42 -10.17 7.26
N GLU A 144 -11.49 -9.35 7.24
CA GLU A 144 -12.87 -9.84 7.14
C GLU A 144 -13.21 -10.29 5.71
N ASP A 145 -14.23 -11.12 5.58
CA ASP A 145 -14.71 -11.60 4.28
C ASP A 145 -15.15 -10.42 3.39
N GLY A 146 -14.68 -10.40 2.16
CA GLY A 146 -14.95 -9.31 1.21
C GLY A 146 -13.94 -8.16 1.25
N GLN A 147 -13.12 -8.06 2.29
CA GLN A 147 -12.07 -7.06 2.37
C GLN A 147 -10.81 -7.46 1.60
N VAL A 148 -10.05 -6.47 1.17
CA VAL A 148 -8.79 -6.66 0.47
C VAL A 148 -7.66 -6.82 1.48
N ARG A 149 -6.93 -7.93 1.41
CA ARG A 149 -5.74 -8.13 2.26
C ARG A 149 -4.61 -7.19 1.85
N LEU A 150 -3.77 -6.79 2.81
CA LEU A 150 -2.65 -5.88 2.56
C LEU A 150 -1.74 -6.33 1.42
N ILE A 151 -1.45 -7.62 1.33
CA ILE A 151 -0.60 -8.19 0.28
C ILE A 151 -1.20 -8.04 -1.12
N GLU A 152 -2.53 -7.99 -1.23
CA GLU A 152 -3.26 -7.88 -2.50
C GLU A 152 -3.57 -6.43 -2.88
N LEU A 153 -3.41 -5.49 -1.96
CA LEU A 153 -3.81 -4.09 -2.13
C LEU A 153 -3.18 -3.47 -3.39
N THR A 154 -1.88 -3.64 -3.58
CA THR A 154 -1.18 -3.14 -4.78
C THR A 154 -1.75 -3.73 -6.08
N LYS A 155 -2.09 -5.01 -6.09
CA LYS A 155 -2.68 -5.69 -7.24
C LYS A 155 -4.11 -5.20 -7.53
N ARG A 156 -4.90 -4.95 -6.50
CA ARG A 156 -6.25 -4.37 -6.62
C ARG A 156 -6.21 -2.94 -7.13
N LEU A 157 -5.31 -2.11 -6.61
CA LEU A 157 -5.11 -0.73 -7.07
C LEU A 157 -4.77 -0.66 -8.57
N ARG A 158 -3.90 -1.54 -9.06
CA ARG A 158 -3.53 -1.62 -10.49
C ARG A 158 -4.67 -2.09 -11.38
N LYS A 159 -5.66 -2.80 -10.86
CA LYS A 159 -6.82 -3.30 -11.60
C LYS A 159 -8.00 -2.34 -11.62
N LEU A 160 -7.91 -1.19 -10.95
CA LEU A 160 -8.98 -0.20 -10.95
C LEU A 160 -9.25 0.29 -12.38
N PRO A 161 -10.53 0.48 -12.75
CA PRO A 161 -10.91 0.92 -14.07
C PRO A 161 -10.42 2.34 -14.32
N THR A 162 -9.75 2.55 -15.45
CA THR A 162 -9.27 3.86 -15.89
C THR A 162 -10.17 4.49 -16.95
N LYS A 163 -11.21 3.75 -17.39
CA LYS A 163 -12.23 4.24 -18.36
C LYS A 163 -13.48 4.68 -17.59
N PRO A 164 -14.29 5.63 -18.12
CA PRO A 164 -14.19 6.27 -19.42
C PRO A 164 -13.15 7.39 -19.53
N LYS A 165 -12.66 7.96 -18.43
CA LYS A 165 -11.67 9.05 -18.42
C LYS A 165 -10.58 8.77 -17.38
N TYR A 166 -9.33 8.77 -17.83
CA TYR A 166 -8.17 8.70 -16.93
C TYR A 166 -7.58 10.09 -16.68
N LEU A 167 -7.01 10.30 -15.50
CA LEU A 167 -6.34 11.54 -15.15
C LEU A 167 -4.90 11.56 -15.70
N THR A 168 -4.55 12.68 -16.31
CA THR A 168 -3.16 12.98 -16.68
C THR A 168 -2.34 13.36 -15.45
N SER A 169 -1.01 13.34 -15.54
CA SER A 169 -0.14 13.71 -14.42
C SER A 169 -0.42 15.13 -13.90
N ALA A 170 -0.70 16.07 -14.79
CA ALA A 170 -1.05 17.44 -14.40
C ALA A 170 -2.40 17.53 -13.69
N GLU A 171 -3.39 16.74 -14.11
CA GLU A 171 -4.69 16.66 -13.46
C GLU A 171 -4.58 16.01 -12.08
N ILE A 172 -3.78 14.94 -11.93
CA ILE A 172 -3.50 14.31 -10.65
C ILE A 172 -2.97 15.34 -9.64
N THR A 173 -1.97 16.13 -10.03
CA THR A 173 -1.41 17.18 -9.17
C THR A 173 -2.45 18.23 -8.79
N ARG A 174 -3.25 18.71 -9.75
CA ARG A 174 -4.32 19.69 -9.49
C ARG A 174 -5.41 19.15 -8.57
N VAL A 175 -5.84 17.91 -8.79
CA VAL A 175 -6.86 17.24 -7.95
C VAL A 175 -6.31 17.05 -6.53
N SER A 176 -5.08 16.57 -6.40
CA SER A 176 -4.43 16.39 -5.10
C SER A 176 -4.32 17.73 -4.34
N GLN A 177 -3.90 18.81 -5.00
CA GLN A 177 -3.84 20.14 -4.38
C GLN A 177 -5.21 20.65 -3.93
N ARG A 178 -6.27 20.44 -4.72
CA ARG A 178 -7.62 20.84 -4.31
C ARG A 178 -8.12 20.01 -3.13
N LEU A 179 -7.81 18.72 -3.11
CA LEU A 179 -8.24 17.83 -2.02
C LEU A 179 -7.47 18.09 -0.73
N SER A 180 -6.21 18.49 -0.78
CA SER A 180 -5.42 18.82 0.42
C SER A 180 -5.97 20.03 1.19
N THR A 181 -6.79 20.88 0.55
CA THR A 181 -7.49 22.00 1.23
C THR A 181 -8.67 21.54 2.08
N ILE A 182 -9.17 20.33 1.85
CA ILE A 182 -10.20 19.72 2.71
C ILE A 182 -9.49 19.08 3.90
N GLY A 183 -9.06 19.84 4.86
CA GLY A 183 -8.27 19.36 5.99
C GLY A 183 -8.66 17.98 6.51
N SER A 184 -7.67 17.19 6.93
CA SER A 184 -7.90 15.97 7.70
C SER A 184 -8.71 16.32 8.97
N ASN A 185 -9.88 15.73 9.15
CA ASN A 185 -10.69 15.87 10.38
C ASN A 185 -10.00 15.21 11.61
N GLY A 186 -8.67 15.24 11.66
CA GLY A 186 -7.89 14.44 12.61
C GLY A 186 -7.18 15.19 13.73
N LEU A 187 -7.14 16.50 13.69
CA LEU A 187 -6.66 17.25 14.84
C LEU A 187 -7.88 17.88 15.53
N PRO A 188 -8.20 17.52 16.76
CA PRO A 188 -9.17 18.23 17.57
C PRO A 188 -8.55 19.58 17.97
N ILE A 189 -8.53 20.54 17.04
CA ILE A 189 -8.38 21.93 17.42
C ILE A 189 -9.70 22.31 18.05
N PRO A 190 -9.74 22.62 19.36
CA PRO A 190 -10.98 23.03 20.00
C PRO A 190 -11.61 24.17 19.20
N LYS A 191 -12.89 24.04 18.85
CA LYS A 191 -13.63 25.10 18.15
C LYS A 191 -13.50 26.39 18.98
N GLY A 192 -12.86 27.42 18.40
CA GLY A 192 -12.66 28.71 19.07
C GLY A 192 -11.21 29.09 19.38
N MET A 193 -10.23 28.21 19.15
CA MET A 193 -8.83 28.57 19.31
C MET A 193 -8.26 29.03 17.98
N ASP A 194 -8.10 30.34 17.82
CA ASP A 194 -7.34 30.94 16.72
C ASP A 194 -5.85 30.65 16.95
N PRO A 195 -5.18 29.86 16.10
CA PRO A 195 -3.78 29.48 16.28
C PRO A 195 -2.85 30.72 16.30
N ARG A 196 -3.26 31.85 15.73
CA ARG A 196 -2.52 33.12 15.78
C ARG A 196 -2.67 33.86 17.12
N LYS A 197 -3.66 33.47 17.95
CA LYS A 197 -3.91 34.07 19.29
C LYS A 197 -3.49 33.16 20.44
N ALA A 198 -2.94 31.96 20.17
CA ALA A 198 -2.42 31.09 21.21
C ALA A 198 -1.23 31.75 21.94
N ARG A 199 -1.52 32.50 22.99
CA ARG A 199 -0.50 33.02 23.90
C ARG A 199 0.06 31.84 24.71
N ILE A 200 1.35 31.58 24.55
CA ILE A 200 2.10 30.65 25.39
C ILE A 200 1.90 31.05 26.85
N ASN A 201 1.24 30.18 27.63
CA ASN A 201 1.06 30.43 29.06
C ASN A 201 2.40 30.26 29.77
N ARG A 202 3.18 31.36 29.91
CA ARG A 202 4.49 31.36 30.54
C ARG A 202 4.48 30.97 32.01
N ARG A 203 3.30 30.92 32.67
CA ARG A 203 3.16 30.41 34.04
C ARG A 203 3.26 28.88 34.12
N ALA A 204 2.86 28.14 33.08
CA ALA A 204 2.98 26.68 33.03
C ALA A 204 4.44 26.22 32.85
N LEU A 205 5.34 27.09 32.39
CA LEU A 205 6.77 26.80 32.20
C LEU A 205 7.64 27.13 33.44
N ARG A 206 7.09 27.84 34.43
CA ARG A 206 7.74 28.01 35.72
C ARG A 206 7.17 26.99 36.69
N GLY A 207 7.80 25.81 36.70
CA GLY A 207 7.46 24.73 37.59
C GLY A 207 7.38 25.21 39.07
N ARG A 208 6.27 24.88 39.70
CA ARG A 208 6.16 24.78 41.14
C ARG A 208 6.02 23.35 41.46
#